data_fd05971d8face70ba6be7df958340d98
#
_entry.id   fd05971d8face70ba6be7df958340d98
#
_cell.length_a   1.000
_cell.length_b   1.000
_cell.length_c   1.000
_cell.angle_alpha   90.00
_cell.angle_beta   90.00
_cell.angle_gamma   90.00
#
_symmetry.space_group_name_H-M   'P 1'
#
loop_
_entity.id
_entity.type
_entity.pdbx_description
1 polymer ?
#
loop_
_entity_poly.entity_id
_entity_poly.type
_entity_poly.pdbx_seq_one_letter_code
_entity_poly.pdbx_strand_id
1 'polypeptide(L)'
;MGELNRMTQFKDKSAKNITNINSGLYTYPALMAADILLYQAKQVPVGEDQKQHLELTRDVATRFNNAYGDVFTIPDPYIPEVGARIMSLQDPLKKMSKSDDNQNNFVGLLEDPKKISKKIKRAVTDSDEQARIYFNTSEKPGVSNLLSLLSCATGKPIADLVPKYEDKMYGHLKTDVADSIVAMLEPIQAKFTELRQDQTELNRIMSAGAEKAQVRAQQTIDKVYEAIGFVASPLKRK
;
A
#
# COMPACT_ATOMS: atom_id res chain seq x y z
N MET A 1 20.21 -7.01 -14.73
CA MET A 1 19.34 -7.93 -15.49
C MET A 1 19.01 -9.19 -14.68
N GLY A 2 19.98 -9.94 -14.14
CA GLY A 2 19.71 -11.20 -13.40
C GLY A 2 18.83 -11.05 -12.16
N GLU A 3 18.83 -9.92 -11.50
CA GLU A 3 18.02 -9.65 -10.32
C GLU A 3 16.55 -9.43 -10.68
N LEU A 4 16.28 -8.68 -11.75
CA LEU A 4 14.93 -8.48 -12.26
C LEU A 4 14.28 -9.80 -12.70
N ASN A 5 15.06 -10.72 -13.28
CA ASN A 5 14.58 -12.06 -13.63
C ASN A 5 14.18 -12.91 -12.41
N ARG A 6 14.72 -12.62 -11.22
CA ARG A 6 14.45 -13.37 -10.00
C ARG A 6 13.25 -12.83 -9.21
N MET A 7 12.71 -11.66 -9.61
CA MET A 7 11.56 -11.06 -8.94
C MET A 7 10.33 -11.97 -9.02
N THR A 8 9.77 -12.33 -7.87
CA THR A 8 8.60 -13.23 -7.78
C THR A 8 7.38 -12.63 -8.47
N GLN A 9 7.12 -11.35 -8.30
CA GLN A 9 6.00 -10.68 -8.97
C GLN A 9 6.13 -10.68 -10.49
N PHE A 10 7.34 -10.58 -11.04
CA PHE A 10 7.55 -10.72 -12.48
C PHE A 10 7.20 -12.13 -12.95
N LYS A 11 7.68 -13.15 -12.25
CA LYS A 11 7.38 -14.56 -12.56
C LYS A 11 5.88 -14.85 -12.50
N ASP A 12 5.23 -14.41 -11.42
CA ASP A 12 3.79 -14.66 -11.21
C ASP A 12 2.91 -13.98 -12.26
N LYS A 13 3.22 -12.71 -12.59
CA LYS A 13 2.46 -11.94 -13.57
C LYS A 13 2.73 -12.43 -15.00
N SER A 14 3.96 -12.80 -15.34
CA SER A 14 4.31 -13.35 -16.64
C SER A 14 3.70 -14.73 -16.87
N ALA A 15 3.61 -15.58 -15.83
CA ALA A 15 2.96 -16.87 -15.91
C ALA A 15 1.44 -16.76 -16.11
N LYS A 16 0.80 -15.75 -15.49
CA LYS A 16 -0.66 -15.52 -15.61
C LYS A 16 -1.07 -14.87 -16.92
N ASN A 17 -0.18 -14.14 -17.60
CA ASN A 17 -0.53 -13.32 -18.76
C ASN A 17 0.59 -13.32 -19.78
N ILE A 18 0.83 -14.47 -20.42
CA ILE A 18 1.92 -14.71 -21.38
C ILE A 18 1.89 -13.73 -22.55
N THR A 19 0.68 -13.30 -22.97
CA THR A 19 0.47 -12.37 -24.09
C THR A 19 0.74 -10.90 -23.75
N ASN A 20 0.90 -10.55 -22.48
CA ASN A 20 1.04 -9.15 -22.04
C ASN A 20 2.35 -8.89 -21.28
N ILE A 21 3.39 -9.68 -21.58
CA ILE A 21 4.74 -9.42 -21.05
C ILE A 21 5.34 -8.25 -21.83
N ASN A 22 5.53 -7.12 -21.13
CA ASN A 22 6.11 -5.92 -21.71
C ASN A 22 7.32 -5.44 -20.88
N SER A 23 8.09 -4.53 -21.47
CA SER A 23 9.28 -3.98 -20.80
C SER A 23 8.97 -3.30 -19.47
N GLY A 24 7.79 -2.65 -19.36
CA GLY A 24 7.35 -2.02 -18.12
C GLY A 24 7.17 -3.02 -16.99
N LEU A 25 6.59 -4.20 -17.25
CA LEU A 25 6.46 -5.27 -16.26
C LEU A 25 7.83 -5.79 -15.78
N TYR A 26 8.84 -5.75 -16.63
CA TYR A 26 10.19 -6.19 -16.29
C TYR A 26 10.96 -5.11 -15.53
N THR A 27 10.82 -3.84 -15.89
CA THR A 27 11.67 -2.75 -15.41
C THR A 27 11.09 -1.93 -14.26
N TYR A 28 9.77 -2.04 -13.96
CA TYR A 28 9.18 -1.24 -12.88
C TYR A 28 9.85 -1.39 -11.51
N PRO A 29 10.48 -2.54 -11.12
CA PRO A 29 11.19 -2.59 -9.84
C PRO A 29 12.41 -1.65 -9.79
N ALA A 30 13.07 -1.43 -10.94
CA ALA A 30 14.15 -0.46 -11.02
C ALA A 30 13.64 0.98 -10.94
N LEU A 31 12.47 1.28 -11.52
CA LEU A 31 11.82 2.58 -11.37
C LEU A 31 11.42 2.83 -9.90
N MET A 32 10.84 1.84 -9.22
CA MET A 32 10.53 1.94 -7.79
C MET A 32 11.79 2.20 -6.95
N ALA A 33 12.91 1.53 -7.25
CA ALA A 33 14.17 1.78 -6.57
C ALA A 33 14.63 3.23 -6.79
N ALA A 34 14.54 3.75 -8.02
CA ALA A 34 14.86 5.14 -8.33
C ALA A 34 13.97 6.13 -7.57
N ASP A 35 12.66 5.89 -7.52
CA ASP A 35 11.70 6.73 -6.79
C ASP A 35 12.03 6.81 -5.28
N ILE A 36 12.51 5.74 -4.68
CA ILE A 36 12.89 5.70 -3.26
C ILE A 36 14.25 6.41 -3.04
N LEU A 37 15.26 6.06 -3.83
CA LEU A 37 16.63 6.55 -3.64
C LEU A 37 16.77 8.03 -3.99
N LEU A 38 16.01 8.51 -4.97
CA LEU A 38 16.01 9.91 -5.39
C LEU A 38 15.67 10.88 -4.25
N TYR A 39 14.81 10.45 -3.35
CA TYR A 39 14.35 11.26 -2.21
C TYR A 39 15.08 10.96 -0.90
N GLN A 40 16.10 10.10 -0.91
CA GLN A 40 16.89 9.73 0.28
C GLN A 40 16.00 9.22 1.43
N ALA A 41 15.02 8.39 1.11
CA ALA A 41 14.09 7.85 2.09
C ALA A 41 14.82 6.94 3.08
N LYS A 42 14.70 7.20 4.39
CA LYS A 42 15.27 6.35 5.45
C LYS A 42 14.38 5.15 5.75
N GLN A 43 13.06 5.34 5.70
CA GLN A 43 12.07 4.30 5.95
C GLN A 43 11.03 4.33 4.83
N VAL A 44 10.61 3.16 4.39
CA VAL A 44 9.60 3.00 3.34
C VAL A 44 8.47 2.11 3.86
N PRO A 45 7.28 2.67 4.08
CA PRO A 45 6.10 1.89 4.44
C PRO A 45 5.71 0.98 3.29
N VAL A 46 5.78 -0.34 3.52
CA VAL A 46 5.47 -1.36 2.50
C VAL A 46 4.67 -2.50 3.11
N GLY A 47 3.81 -3.12 2.30
CA GLY A 47 3.25 -4.42 2.63
C GLY A 47 4.27 -5.54 2.38
N GLU A 48 4.02 -6.72 2.93
CA GLU A 48 4.87 -7.92 2.77
C GLU A 48 5.19 -8.24 1.30
N ASP A 49 4.24 -8.01 0.40
CA ASP A 49 4.38 -8.27 -1.03
C ASP A 49 5.37 -7.33 -1.74
N GLN A 50 5.75 -6.21 -1.12
CA GLN A 50 6.71 -5.24 -1.66
C GLN A 50 8.11 -5.38 -1.04
N LYS A 51 8.29 -6.27 -0.08
CA LYS A 51 9.57 -6.46 0.61
C LYS A 51 10.71 -6.77 -0.36
N GLN A 52 10.48 -7.66 -1.34
CA GLN A 52 11.49 -8.02 -2.33
C GLN A 52 11.92 -6.83 -3.22
N HIS A 53 11.01 -5.90 -3.53
CA HIS A 53 11.35 -4.69 -4.27
C HIS A 53 12.24 -3.75 -3.45
N LEU A 54 11.97 -3.67 -2.15
CA LEU A 54 12.78 -2.86 -1.26
C LEU A 54 14.17 -3.47 -1.04
N GLU A 55 14.29 -4.80 -0.95
CA GLU A 55 15.59 -5.48 -0.93
C GLU A 55 16.42 -5.17 -2.20
N LEU A 56 15.79 -5.21 -3.38
CA LEU A 56 16.46 -4.78 -4.61
C LEU A 56 16.95 -3.33 -4.52
N THR A 57 16.14 -2.44 -3.96
CA THR A 57 16.51 -1.03 -3.76
C THR A 57 17.74 -0.90 -2.85
N ARG A 58 17.76 -1.64 -1.75
CA ARG A 58 18.89 -1.70 -0.79
C ARG A 58 20.16 -2.22 -1.47
N ASP A 59 20.05 -3.30 -2.24
CA ASP A 59 21.17 -3.87 -2.99
C ASP A 59 21.76 -2.89 -4.01
N VAL A 60 20.91 -2.16 -4.73
CA VAL A 60 21.34 -1.12 -5.68
C VAL A 60 22.06 0.01 -4.96
N ALA A 61 21.48 0.53 -3.87
CA ALA A 61 22.08 1.60 -3.07
C ALA A 61 23.43 1.18 -2.47
N THR A 62 23.51 -0.01 -1.89
CA THR A 62 24.73 -0.54 -1.28
C THR A 62 25.85 -0.70 -2.34
N ARG A 63 25.53 -1.25 -3.51
CA ARG A 63 26.52 -1.40 -4.60
C ARG A 63 26.99 -0.07 -5.14
N PHE A 64 26.10 0.89 -5.29
CA PHE A 64 26.49 2.23 -5.70
C PHE A 64 27.42 2.88 -4.68
N ASN A 65 27.05 2.85 -3.41
CA ASN A 65 27.86 3.43 -2.33
C ASN A 65 29.24 2.77 -2.23
N ASN A 66 29.32 1.44 -2.39
CA ASN A 66 30.60 0.72 -2.39
C ASN A 66 31.51 1.11 -3.56
N ALA A 67 30.94 1.48 -4.72
CA ALA A 67 31.70 1.82 -5.91
C ALA A 67 32.08 3.31 -5.97
N TYR A 68 31.23 4.20 -5.45
CA TYR A 68 31.32 5.65 -5.68
C TYR A 68 31.32 6.49 -4.39
N GLY A 69 31.28 5.86 -3.20
CA GLY A 69 31.18 6.55 -1.92
C GLY A 69 29.72 6.70 -1.44
N ASP A 70 29.55 7.19 -0.21
CA ASP A 70 28.25 7.26 0.48
C ASP A 70 27.34 8.36 -0.11
N VAL A 71 26.65 8.03 -1.19
CA VAL A 71 25.71 8.93 -1.88
C VAL A 71 24.27 8.65 -1.48
N PHE A 72 23.87 7.39 -1.46
CA PHE A 72 22.49 7.00 -1.16
C PHE A 72 22.30 6.59 0.29
N THR A 73 21.21 7.05 0.89
CA THR A 73 20.67 6.46 2.12
C THR A 73 20.11 5.09 1.79
N ILE A 74 20.55 4.05 2.52
CA ILE A 74 20.01 2.70 2.37
C ILE A 74 18.69 2.66 3.15
N PRO A 75 17.53 2.45 2.47
CA PRO A 75 16.23 2.51 3.12
C PRO A 75 15.94 1.26 3.95
N ASP A 76 15.22 1.42 5.06
CA ASP A 76 14.68 0.31 5.85
C ASP A 76 13.19 0.10 5.58
N PRO A 77 12.71 -1.16 5.55
CA PRO A 77 11.29 -1.43 5.45
C PRO A 77 10.57 -1.04 6.74
N TYR A 78 9.44 -0.37 6.61
CA TYR A 78 8.48 -0.21 7.68
C TYR A 78 7.24 -1.03 7.36
N ILE A 79 7.08 -2.17 8.03
CA ILE A 79 5.92 -3.06 7.85
C ILE A 79 5.05 -2.92 9.10
N PRO A 80 3.84 -2.34 8.98
CA PRO A 80 2.93 -2.22 10.12
C PRO A 80 2.54 -3.61 10.65
N GLU A 81 2.44 -3.76 11.97
CA GLU A 81 1.99 -5.00 12.62
C GLU A 81 0.53 -5.32 12.29
N VAL A 82 -0.31 -4.28 12.17
CA VAL A 82 -1.73 -4.39 11.85
C VAL A 82 -2.02 -3.72 10.51
N GLY A 83 -2.86 -4.35 9.70
CA GLY A 83 -3.26 -3.80 8.39
C GLY A 83 -2.25 -4.00 7.27
N ALA A 84 -1.08 -4.59 7.55
CA ALA A 84 -0.09 -4.90 6.51
C ALA A 84 -0.64 -5.80 5.39
N ARG A 85 -1.65 -6.63 5.71
CA ARG A 85 -2.33 -7.49 4.75
C ARG A 85 -3.81 -7.59 5.08
N ILE A 86 -4.64 -6.85 4.35
CA ILE A 86 -6.10 -6.95 4.41
C ILE A 86 -6.55 -8.03 3.43
N MET A 87 -7.47 -8.90 3.90
CA MET A 87 -7.97 -10.02 3.11
C MET A 87 -9.30 -9.66 2.43
N SER A 88 -9.64 -10.39 1.37
CA SER A 88 -10.90 -10.23 0.64
C SER A 88 -12.10 -10.45 1.54
N LEU A 89 -13.17 -9.68 1.32
CA LEU A 89 -14.39 -9.79 2.11
C LEU A 89 -15.17 -11.10 1.87
N GLN A 90 -15.06 -11.68 0.67
CA GLN A 90 -15.77 -12.91 0.31
C GLN A 90 -14.88 -14.16 0.34
N ASP A 91 -13.55 -13.96 0.33
CA ASP A 91 -12.57 -15.04 0.41
C ASP A 91 -11.41 -14.62 1.34
N PRO A 92 -11.60 -14.77 2.66
CA PRO A 92 -10.63 -14.26 3.64
C PRO A 92 -9.28 -15.01 3.65
N LEU A 93 -9.10 -16.00 2.78
CA LEU A 93 -7.81 -16.64 2.54
C LEU A 93 -7.01 -15.95 1.43
N LYS A 94 -7.66 -15.10 0.62
CA LYS A 94 -7.02 -14.32 -0.44
C LYS A 94 -6.84 -12.87 -0.03
N LYS A 95 -5.74 -12.25 -0.47
CA LYS A 95 -5.50 -10.81 -0.27
C LYS A 95 -6.57 -10.01 -1.01
N MET A 96 -7.08 -8.93 -0.36
CA MET A 96 -7.95 -7.95 -1.02
C MET A 96 -7.22 -7.30 -2.19
N SER A 97 -7.88 -7.24 -3.35
CA SER A 97 -7.34 -6.64 -4.56
C SER A 97 -8.37 -5.73 -5.23
N LYS A 98 -7.96 -4.51 -5.59
CA LYS A 98 -8.80 -3.58 -6.37
C LYS A 98 -9.07 -4.05 -7.80
N SER A 99 -8.28 -4.98 -8.29
CA SER A 99 -8.41 -5.58 -9.62
C SER A 99 -9.11 -6.94 -9.61
N ASP A 100 -9.82 -7.27 -8.51
CA ASP A 100 -10.64 -8.47 -8.44
C ASP A 100 -11.89 -8.31 -9.30
N ASP A 101 -12.25 -9.34 -10.05
CA ASP A 101 -13.45 -9.34 -10.92
C ASP A 101 -14.75 -9.23 -10.10
N ASN A 102 -14.76 -9.77 -8.88
CA ASN A 102 -15.89 -9.66 -7.96
C ASN A 102 -15.78 -8.39 -7.12
N GLN A 103 -16.60 -7.41 -7.46
CA GLN A 103 -16.69 -6.12 -6.76
C GLN A 103 -17.05 -6.23 -5.26
N ASN A 104 -17.56 -7.38 -4.79
CA ASN A 104 -17.85 -7.60 -3.37
C ASN A 104 -16.62 -8.01 -2.56
N ASN A 105 -15.50 -8.30 -3.20
CA ASN A 105 -14.27 -8.74 -2.55
C ASN A 105 -13.47 -7.61 -1.91
N PHE A 106 -13.71 -6.36 -2.30
CA PHE A 106 -12.97 -5.20 -1.82
C PHE A 106 -13.85 -3.98 -1.56
N VAL A 107 -13.31 -3.02 -0.82
CA VAL A 107 -13.91 -1.71 -0.58
C VAL A 107 -13.10 -0.65 -1.33
N GLY A 108 -13.78 0.10 -2.21
CA GLY A 108 -13.19 1.25 -2.89
C GLY A 108 -13.26 2.50 -2.01
N LEU A 109 -12.19 3.31 -2.00
CA LEU A 109 -12.11 4.53 -1.18
C LEU A 109 -13.21 5.55 -1.50
N LEU A 110 -13.64 5.60 -2.78
CA LEU A 110 -14.67 6.52 -3.26
C LEU A 110 -16.03 5.83 -3.47
N GLU A 111 -16.19 4.62 -2.94
CA GLU A 111 -17.43 3.88 -3.08
C GLU A 111 -18.54 4.48 -2.17
N ASP A 112 -19.79 4.39 -2.64
CA ASP A 112 -20.94 4.88 -1.88
C ASP A 112 -21.01 4.23 -0.50
N PRO A 113 -21.21 5.00 0.60
CA PRO A 113 -21.23 4.50 1.98
C PRO A 113 -22.24 3.36 2.21
N LYS A 114 -23.42 3.40 1.55
CA LYS A 114 -24.42 2.35 1.66
C LYS A 114 -23.95 1.05 1.00
N LYS A 115 -23.20 1.15 -0.11
CA LYS A 115 -22.60 -0.03 -0.77
C LYS A 115 -21.49 -0.62 0.09
N ILE A 116 -20.63 0.20 0.66
CA ILE A 116 -19.57 -0.22 1.60
C ILE A 116 -20.20 -0.99 2.76
N SER A 117 -21.18 -0.40 3.43
CA SER A 117 -21.90 -1.02 4.56
C SER A 117 -22.52 -2.37 4.17
N LYS A 118 -23.16 -2.45 2.99
CA LYS A 118 -23.75 -3.68 2.49
C LYS A 118 -22.72 -4.77 2.21
N LYS A 119 -21.57 -4.43 1.64
CA LYS A 119 -20.48 -5.38 1.39
C LYS A 119 -19.91 -5.95 2.68
N ILE A 120 -19.61 -5.10 3.66
CA ILE A 120 -19.06 -5.51 4.95
C ILE A 120 -20.07 -6.41 5.72
N LYS A 121 -21.35 -6.04 5.74
CA LYS A 121 -22.40 -6.87 6.35
C LYS A 121 -22.53 -8.25 5.69
N ARG A 122 -22.18 -8.37 4.41
CA ARG A 122 -22.18 -9.63 3.66
C ARG A 122 -20.81 -10.34 3.63
N ALA A 123 -19.79 -9.76 4.26
CA ALA A 123 -18.48 -10.38 4.32
C ALA A 123 -18.57 -11.80 4.91
N VAL A 124 -17.76 -12.71 4.38
CA VAL A 124 -17.73 -14.09 4.88
C VAL A 124 -17.16 -14.10 6.30
N THR A 125 -17.85 -14.83 7.17
CA THR A 125 -17.40 -15.17 8.52
C THR A 125 -17.49 -16.68 8.68
N ASP A 126 -16.94 -17.17 9.78
CA ASP A 126 -16.91 -18.59 10.06
C ASP A 126 -18.31 -19.14 10.36
N SER A 127 -18.53 -20.45 10.14
CA SER A 127 -19.83 -21.12 10.24
C SER A 127 -19.98 -21.88 11.57
N ASP A 128 -19.67 -21.24 12.69
CA ASP A 128 -19.88 -21.83 14.01
C ASP A 128 -21.37 -21.88 14.38
N GLU A 129 -21.78 -22.91 15.10
CA GLU A 129 -23.13 -22.99 15.69
C GLU A 129 -23.40 -21.86 16.69
N GLN A 130 -22.36 -21.47 17.46
CA GLN A 130 -22.36 -20.28 18.29
C GLN A 130 -21.28 -19.33 17.82
N ALA A 131 -21.62 -18.07 17.55
CA ALA A 131 -20.67 -17.05 17.14
C ALA A 131 -19.59 -16.87 18.23
N ARG A 132 -18.33 -17.11 17.86
CA ARG A 132 -17.17 -16.84 18.72
C ARG A 132 -16.28 -15.84 18.03
N ILE A 133 -16.10 -14.67 18.64
CA ILE A 133 -15.32 -13.58 18.06
C ILE A 133 -13.99 -13.49 18.80
N TYR A 134 -12.95 -14.03 18.18
CA TYR A 134 -11.56 -13.94 18.60
C TYR A 134 -10.63 -13.85 17.41
N PHE A 135 -9.41 -13.39 17.64
CA PHE A 135 -8.42 -13.20 16.58
C PHE A 135 -7.55 -14.45 16.44
N ASN A 136 -7.73 -15.17 15.35
CA ASN A 136 -6.87 -16.26 14.91
C ASN A 136 -7.01 -16.40 13.38
N THR A 137 -5.96 -16.03 12.65
CA THR A 137 -5.98 -16.01 11.19
C THR A 137 -6.12 -17.38 10.53
N SER A 138 -5.77 -18.46 11.24
CA SER A 138 -5.86 -19.84 10.74
C SER A 138 -7.23 -20.46 10.99
N GLU A 139 -7.78 -20.26 12.18
CA GLU A 139 -9.07 -20.86 12.61
C GLU A 139 -10.26 -19.97 12.26
N LYS A 140 -10.06 -18.65 12.30
CA LYS A 140 -11.09 -17.63 12.16
C LYS A 140 -10.68 -16.55 11.12
N PRO A 141 -10.35 -16.93 9.88
CA PRO A 141 -9.83 -15.98 8.90
C PRO A 141 -10.80 -14.83 8.59
N GLY A 142 -12.11 -15.11 8.49
CA GLY A 142 -13.12 -14.08 8.22
C GLY A 142 -13.29 -13.10 9.37
N VAL A 143 -13.43 -13.59 10.59
CA VAL A 143 -13.54 -12.75 11.80
C VAL A 143 -12.24 -11.98 12.03
N SER A 144 -11.08 -12.61 11.88
CA SER A 144 -9.78 -11.96 12.04
C SER A 144 -9.57 -10.82 11.04
N ASN A 145 -10.02 -10.99 9.79
CA ASN A 145 -9.99 -9.92 8.79
C ASN A 145 -10.89 -8.74 9.19
N LEU A 146 -12.10 -9.00 9.69
CA LEU A 146 -13.01 -7.94 10.17
C LEU A 146 -12.44 -7.22 11.39
N LEU A 147 -11.83 -7.92 12.34
CA LEU A 147 -11.14 -7.31 13.49
C LEU A 147 -9.93 -6.47 13.06
N SER A 148 -9.17 -6.91 12.06
CA SER A 148 -8.07 -6.14 11.46
C SER A 148 -8.58 -4.85 10.81
N LEU A 149 -9.67 -4.92 10.05
CA LEU A 149 -10.32 -3.76 9.45
C LEU A 149 -10.80 -2.77 10.52
N LEU A 150 -11.44 -3.27 11.59
CA LEU A 150 -11.88 -2.44 12.70
C LEU A 150 -10.72 -1.76 13.43
N SER A 151 -9.65 -2.51 13.67
CA SER A 151 -8.43 -1.98 14.28
C SER A 151 -7.82 -0.87 13.42
N CYS A 152 -7.69 -1.07 12.12
CA CYS A 152 -7.20 -0.06 11.19
C CYS A 152 -8.08 1.20 11.16
N ALA A 153 -9.42 1.02 11.15
CA ALA A 153 -10.36 2.15 11.06
C ALA A 153 -10.44 2.96 12.36
N THR A 154 -10.27 2.30 13.52
CA THR A 154 -10.41 2.94 14.84
C THR A 154 -9.08 3.33 15.48
N GLY A 155 -7.96 2.81 14.97
CA GLY A 155 -6.63 2.95 15.60
C GLY A 155 -6.47 2.17 16.91
N LYS A 156 -7.42 1.29 17.26
CA LYS A 156 -7.39 0.51 18.51
C LYS A 156 -6.72 -0.83 18.31
N PRO A 157 -5.88 -1.30 19.24
CA PRO A 157 -5.32 -2.65 19.20
C PRO A 157 -6.41 -3.73 19.15
N ILE A 158 -6.17 -4.81 18.42
CA ILE A 158 -7.11 -5.93 18.32
C ILE A 158 -7.43 -6.53 19.70
N ALA A 159 -6.44 -6.60 20.59
CA ALA A 159 -6.61 -7.08 21.96
C ALA A 159 -7.66 -6.28 22.76
N ASP A 160 -7.81 -4.98 22.48
CA ASP A 160 -8.80 -4.12 23.15
C ASP A 160 -10.19 -4.21 22.51
N LEU A 161 -10.24 -4.71 21.25
CA LEU A 161 -11.49 -4.85 20.51
C LEU A 161 -12.21 -6.16 20.83
N VAL A 162 -11.47 -7.28 20.88
CA VAL A 162 -12.04 -8.63 21.08
C VAL A 162 -12.97 -8.71 22.30
N PRO A 163 -12.62 -8.19 23.51
CA PRO A 163 -13.49 -8.30 24.68
C PRO A 163 -14.85 -7.62 24.52
N LYS A 164 -14.99 -6.65 23.60
CA LYS A 164 -16.27 -5.97 23.34
C LYS A 164 -17.30 -6.85 22.63
N TYR A 165 -16.83 -7.97 22.07
CA TYR A 165 -17.65 -8.89 21.28
C TYR A 165 -17.83 -10.24 21.98
N GLU A 166 -17.38 -10.38 23.22
CA GLU A 166 -17.73 -11.50 24.06
C GLU A 166 -19.26 -11.60 24.12
N ASP A 167 -19.81 -12.77 23.88
CA ASP A 167 -21.25 -13.05 23.81
C ASP A 167 -22.06 -12.31 22.69
N LYS A 168 -21.37 -11.67 21.72
CA LYS A 168 -22.05 -11.01 20.60
C LYS A 168 -22.04 -11.87 19.34
N MET A 169 -23.09 -11.67 18.52
CA MET A 169 -23.19 -12.29 17.21
C MET A 169 -22.31 -11.57 16.18
N TYR A 170 -21.87 -12.27 15.13
CA TYR A 170 -21.09 -11.70 14.02
C TYR A 170 -21.72 -10.45 13.38
N GLY A 171 -23.06 -10.33 13.41
CA GLY A 171 -23.77 -9.16 12.92
C GLY A 171 -23.38 -7.86 13.64
N HIS A 172 -23.11 -7.91 14.95
CA HIS A 172 -22.66 -6.74 15.71
C HIS A 172 -21.26 -6.31 15.25
N LEU A 173 -20.32 -7.25 15.14
CA LEU A 173 -18.97 -6.96 14.62
C LEU A 173 -19.04 -6.36 13.22
N LYS A 174 -19.81 -6.96 12.30
CA LYS A 174 -19.97 -6.47 10.93
C LYS A 174 -20.56 -5.07 10.87
N THR A 175 -21.48 -4.75 11.75
CA THR A 175 -22.08 -3.40 11.84
C THR A 175 -21.04 -2.39 12.30
N ASP A 176 -20.34 -2.68 13.40
CA ASP A 176 -19.30 -1.77 13.93
C ASP A 176 -18.15 -1.56 12.94
N VAL A 177 -17.75 -2.62 12.21
CA VAL A 177 -16.75 -2.51 11.12
C VAL A 177 -17.26 -1.61 10.00
N ALA A 178 -18.52 -1.82 9.57
CA ALA A 178 -19.10 -1.04 8.48
C ALA A 178 -19.18 0.45 8.85
N ASP A 179 -19.67 0.75 10.04
CA ASP A 179 -19.82 2.13 10.52
C ASP A 179 -18.46 2.81 10.71
N SER A 180 -17.47 2.09 11.25
CA SER A 180 -16.11 2.61 11.44
C SER A 180 -15.40 2.87 10.11
N ILE A 181 -15.53 1.98 9.12
CA ILE A 181 -14.94 2.18 7.78
C ILE A 181 -15.62 3.36 7.07
N VAL A 182 -16.94 3.47 7.13
CA VAL A 182 -17.65 4.60 6.53
C VAL A 182 -17.21 5.91 7.17
N ALA A 183 -17.16 5.99 8.50
CA ALA A 183 -16.72 7.18 9.23
C ALA A 183 -15.26 7.56 8.90
N MET A 184 -14.37 6.58 8.73
CA MET A 184 -12.99 6.83 8.34
C MET A 184 -12.87 7.37 6.90
N LEU A 185 -13.71 6.91 5.98
CA LEU A 185 -13.65 7.29 4.56
C LEU A 185 -14.40 8.60 4.25
N GLU A 186 -15.40 8.96 5.05
CA GLU A 186 -16.24 10.16 4.83
C GLU A 186 -15.43 11.46 4.65
N PRO A 187 -14.46 11.81 5.53
CA PRO A 187 -13.65 13.01 5.35
C PRO A 187 -12.77 12.95 4.10
N ILE A 188 -12.29 11.76 3.71
CA ILE A 188 -11.51 11.56 2.50
C ILE A 188 -12.36 11.81 1.26
N GLN A 189 -13.58 11.26 1.24
CA GLN A 189 -14.54 11.43 0.13
C GLN A 189 -15.00 12.87 -0.01
N ALA A 190 -15.26 13.55 1.11
CA ALA A 190 -15.62 14.96 1.12
C ALA A 190 -14.50 15.82 0.54
N LYS A 191 -13.24 15.60 0.99
CA LYS A 191 -12.08 16.35 0.48
C LYS A 191 -11.78 16.04 -0.99
N PHE A 192 -11.93 14.80 -1.40
CA PHE A 192 -11.83 14.43 -2.81
C PHE A 192 -12.85 15.19 -3.66
N THR A 193 -14.11 15.24 -3.24
CA THR A 193 -15.19 15.92 -3.96
C THR A 193 -14.92 17.44 -4.06
N GLU A 194 -14.51 18.06 -2.96
CA GLU A 194 -14.12 19.47 -2.91
C GLU A 194 -13.01 19.78 -3.93
N LEU A 195 -11.90 19.03 -3.86
CA LEU A 195 -10.74 19.26 -4.73
C LEU A 195 -11.05 18.97 -6.21
N ARG A 196 -11.91 17.98 -6.50
CA ARG A 196 -12.32 17.68 -7.89
C ARG A 196 -13.17 18.79 -8.51
N GLN A 197 -13.84 19.57 -7.72
CA GLN A 197 -14.64 20.73 -8.20
C GLN A 197 -13.80 21.98 -8.41
N ASP A 198 -12.63 22.08 -7.77
CA ASP A 198 -11.72 23.22 -7.92
C ASP A 198 -10.42 22.81 -8.64
N GLN A 199 -10.45 22.84 -9.96
CA GLN A 199 -9.30 22.52 -10.80
C GLN A 199 -8.12 23.48 -10.57
N THR A 200 -8.39 24.74 -10.23
CA THR A 200 -7.33 25.73 -9.98
C THR A 200 -6.56 25.39 -8.71
N GLU A 201 -7.27 25.10 -7.62
CA GLU A 201 -6.65 24.70 -6.36
C GLU A 201 -5.93 23.36 -6.50
N LEU A 202 -6.52 22.39 -7.20
CA LEU A 202 -5.86 21.12 -7.47
C LEU A 202 -4.53 21.31 -8.22
N ASN A 203 -4.51 22.12 -9.28
CA ASN A 203 -3.30 22.43 -10.02
C ASN A 203 -2.27 23.17 -9.16
N ARG A 204 -2.70 24.11 -8.31
CA ARG A 204 -1.82 24.79 -7.36
C ARG A 204 -1.14 23.84 -6.39
N ILE A 205 -1.91 22.89 -5.82
CA ILE A 205 -1.37 21.88 -4.90
C ILE A 205 -0.36 20.97 -5.62
N MET A 206 -0.69 20.51 -6.83
CA MET A 206 0.19 19.66 -7.63
C MET A 206 1.48 20.37 -8.00
N SER A 207 1.43 21.63 -8.45
CA SER A 207 2.61 22.42 -8.79
C SER A 207 3.51 22.67 -7.58
N ALA A 208 2.93 23.09 -6.45
CA ALA A 208 3.70 23.29 -5.22
C ALA A 208 4.34 21.96 -4.70
N GLY A 209 3.64 20.85 -4.87
CA GLY A 209 4.18 19.53 -4.55
C GLY A 209 5.34 19.13 -5.46
N ALA A 210 5.19 19.35 -6.77
CA ALA A 210 6.22 19.08 -7.77
C ALA A 210 7.50 19.91 -7.53
N GLU A 211 7.37 21.20 -7.23
CA GLU A 211 8.51 22.08 -6.90
C GLU A 211 9.29 21.57 -5.68
N LYS A 212 8.60 21.20 -4.59
CA LYS A 212 9.24 20.64 -3.40
C LYS A 212 9.95 19.31 -3.69
N ALA A 213 9.32 18.45 -4.48
CA ALA A 213 9.90 17.18 -4.88
C ALA A 213 11.13 17.40 -5.78
N GLN A 214 11.07 18.32 -6.73
CA GLN A 214 12.16 18.64 -7.65
C GLN A 214 13.42 19.11 -6.92
N VAL A 215 13.27 19.98 -5.90
CA VAL A 215 14.42 20.45 -5.11
C VAL A 215 15.16 19.29 -4.46
N ARG A 216 14.46 18.36 -3.82
CA ARG A 216 15.08 17.17 -3.21
C ARG A 216 15.70 16.24 -4.24
N ALA A 217 14.98 15.97 -5.31
CA ALA A 217 15.45 15.11 -6.39
C ALA A 217 16.74 15.65 -7.02
N GLN A 218 16.78 16.96 -7.28
CA GLN A 218 17.95 17.59 -7.89
C GLN A 218 19.19 17.49 -7.01
N GLN A 219 19.05 17.69 -5.69
CA GLN A 219 20.16 17.53 -4.75
C GLN A 219 20.78 16.11 -4.79
N THR A 220 19.96 15.10 -4.97
CA THR A 220 20.43 13.72 -5.07
C THR A 220 21.07 13.45 -6.43
N ILE A 221 20.44 13.92 -7.52
CA ILE A 221 20.99 13.77 -8.89
C ILE A 221 22.34 14.45 -9.02
N ASP A 222 22.50 15.65 -8.46
CA ASP A 222 23.78 16.37 -8.53
C ASP A 222 24.90 15.58 -7.84
N LYS A 223 24.64 15.00 -6.66
CA LYS A 223 25.58 14.13 -5.96
C LYS A 223 25.92 12.86 -6.76
N VAL A 224 24.92 12.24 -7.38
CA VAL A 224 25.10 11.07 -8.23
C VAL A 224 25.98 11.41 -9.43
N TYR A 225 25.70 12.51 -10.12
CA TYR A 225 26.46 12.93 -11.30
C TYR A 225 27.90 13.27 -10.96
N GLU A 226 28.14 13.95 -9.84
CA GLU A 226 29.46 14.21 -9.33
C GLU A 226 30.22 12.91 -9.04
N ALA A 227 29.61 11.98 -8.33
CA ALA A 227 30.21 10.70 -7.94
C ALA A 227 30.61 9.82 -9.13
N ILE A 228 29.80 9.79 -10.20
CA ILE A 228 30.09 9.00 -11.42
C ILE A 228 30.90 9.77 -12.48
N GLY A 229 31.28 11.02 -12.21
CA GLY A 229 32.07 11.84 -13.09
C GLY A 229 31.29 12.42 -14.29
N PHE A 230 29.99 12.60 -14.20
CA PHE A 230 29.21 13.27 -15.24
C PHE A 230 29.37 14.78 -15.15
N VAL A 231 29.44 15.42 -16.30
CA VAL A 231 29.52 16.88 -16.39
C VAL A 231 28.18 17.47 -15.96
N ALA A 232 28.21 18.41 -15.01
CA ALA A 232 27.00 19.14 -14.58
C ALA A 232 26.39 19.88 -15.78
N SER A 233 25.05 19.80 -15.91
CA SER A 233 24.35 20.52 -16.98
C SER A 233 24.55 22.04 -16.80
N PRO A 234 25.04 22.77 -17.81
CA PRO A 234 25.15 24.22 -17.75
C PRO A 234 23.80 24.94 -17.77
N LEU A 235 22.73 24.22 -18.09
CA LEU A 235 21.38 24.76 -18.12
C LEU A 235 20.79 24.76 -16.71
N LYS A 236 20.84 25.90 -16.02
CA LYS A 236 19.94 26.14 -14.88
C LYS A 236 18.52 26.03 -15.41
N ARG A 237 17.85 24.92 -15.15
CA ARG A 237 16.41 24.81 -15.40
C ARG A 237 15.73 25.85 -14.53
N LYS A 238 15.14 26.86 -15.18
CA LYS A 238 14.31 27.89 -14.55
C LYS A 238 13.06 27.28 -13.97
#